data_bdc9dca841d94ac638b643ff3da574ae
#
_entry.id   bdc9dca841d94ac638b643ff3da574ae
#
_cell.length_a   1.000
_cell.length_b   1.000
_cell.length_c   1.000
_cell.angle_alpha   90.00
_cell.angle_beta   90.00
_cell.angle_gamma   90.00
#
_symmetry.space_group_name_H-M   'P 1'
#
loop_
_entity.id
_entity.type
_entity.pdbx_description
1 polymer ?
#
loop_
_entity_poly.entity_id
_entity_poly.type
_entity_poly.pdbx_seq_one_letter_code
_entity_poly.pdbx_strand_id
1 'polypeptide(L)'
;MKLAILVAVIVLAAIIAVGFYVTDFTAYLGNNPTTCNNCHVMDAVYESWYHAGHKEWAICNDCHTPHALLPKYLVKAQSGYHHVTAFVFGPIPDAIRAKQASRDVVQENCVRCHQDTLLNIDYAPMSDGTQRYCFDCHRSTAHGERGISLLPYQHSEEYTQ
;
A
#
# COMPACT_ATOMS: atom_id res chain seq x y z
N MET A 1 -13.45 13.19 42.80
CA MET A 1 -13.42 12.02 41.91
C MET A 1 -14.12 12.28 40.56
N LYS A 2 -15.40 12.67 40.53
CA LYS A 2 -16.15 12.92 39.27
C LYS A 2 -15.50 14.01 38.37
N LEU A 3 -15.05 15.13 38.96
CA LEU A 3 -14.41 16.21 38.21
C LEU A 3 -13.07 15.75 37.61
N ALA A 4 -12.25 14.98 38.34
CA ALA A 4 -10.98 14.47 37.84
C ALA A 4 -11.20 13.50 36.66
N ILE A 5 -12.22 12.66 36.71
CA ILE A 5 -12.57 11.75 35.61
C ILE A 5 -13.03 12.57 34.39
N LEU A 6 -13.88 13.61 34.60
CA LEU A 6 -14.33 14.47 33.50
C LEU A 6 -13.15 15.17 32.80
N VAL A 7 -12.23 15.73 33.61
CA VAL A 7 -11.02 16.38 33.06
C VAL A 7 -10.17 15.38 32.28
N ALA A 8 -9.95 14.18 32.81
CA ALA A 8 -9.19 13.14 32.14
C ALA A 8 -9.81 12.74 30.79
N VAL A 9 -11.14 12.61 30.73
CA VAL A 9 -11.87 12.29 29.49
C VAL A 9 -11.72 13.42 28.47
N ILE A 10 -11.85 14.69 28.88
CA ILE A 10 -11.68 15.84 27.98
C ILE A 10 -10.26 15.90 27.44
N VAL A 11 -9.26 15.71 28.30
CA VAL A 11 -7.85 15.71 27.87
C VAL A 11 -7.58 14.58 26.88
N LEU A 12 -8.08 13.38 27.17
CA LEU A 12 -7.94 12.24 26.25
C LEU A 12 -8.62 12.50 24.91
N ALA A 13 -9.83 13.05 24.91
CA ALA A 13 -10.55 13.41 23.68
C ALA A 13 -9.80 14.46 22.88
N ALA A 14 -9.22 15.47 23.55
CA ALA A 14 -8.39 16.48 22.89
C ALA A 14 -7.11 15.90 22.26
N ILE A 15 -6.43 14.99 22.97
CA ILE A 15 -5.24 14.28 22.44
C ILE A 15 -5.61 13.46 21.18
N ILE A 16 -6.72 12.73 21.23
CA ILE A 16 -7.21 11.96 20.09
C ILE A 16 -7.54 12.90 18.91
N ALA A 17 -8.27 13.98 19.14
CA ALA A 17 -8.63 14.94 18.10
C ALA A 17 -7.40 15.58 17.44
N VAL A 18 -6.43 16.00 18.25
CA VAL A 18 -5.15 16.54 17.75
C VAL A 18 -4.40 15.47 16.96
N GLY A 19 -4.36 14.22 17.45
CA GLY A 19 -3.75 13.11 16.73
C GLY A 19 -4.37 12.91 15.34
N PHE A 20 -5.70 12.87 15.24
CA PHE A 20 -6.42 12.76 13.97
C PHE A 20 -6.13 13.93 13.01
N TYR A 21 -6.04 15.14 13.56
CA TYR A 21 -5.74 16.34 12.78
C TYR A 21 -4.30 16.34 12.25
N VAL A 22 -3.32 16.09 13.12
CA VAL A 22 -1.88 16.14 12.77
C VAL A 22 -1.49 15.02 11.80
N THR A 23 -2.10 13.84 11.93
CA THR A 23 -1.84 12.70 11.04
C THR A 23 -2.60 12.76 9.72
N ASP A 24 -3.45 13.78 9.53
CA ASP A 24 -4.38 13.85 8.38
C ASP A 24 -5.14 12.53 8.14
N PHE A 25 -5.64 11.97 9.25
CA PHE A 25 -6.27 10.64 9.26
C PHE A 25 -7.37 10.51 8.21
N THR A 26 -8.12 11.57 7.96
CA THR A 26 -9.24 11.58 7.00
C THR A 26 -8.78 11.35 5.56
N ALA A 27 -7.56 11.74 5.21
CA ALA A 27 -7.00 11.52 3.89
C ALA A 27 -6.88 10.01 3.55
N TYR A 28 -6.65 9.17 4.58
CA TYR A 28 -6.56 7.71 4.39
C TYR A 28 -7.91 7.05 4.04
N LEU A 29 -9.03 7.74 4.24
CA LEU A 29 -10.35 7.28 3.77
C LEU A 29 -10.50 7.50 2.26
N GLY A 30 -9.77 8.45 1.69
CA GLY A 30 -9.70 8.74 0.26
C GLY A 30 -8.83 7.76 -0.53
N ASN A 31 -8.58 8.10 -1.79
CA ASN A 31 -7.78 7.29 -2.71
C ASN A 31 -6.56 8.04 -3.26
N ASN A 32 -6.31 9.28 -2.82
CA ASN A 32 -5.20 10.06 -3.33
C ASN A 32 -3.85 9.35 -3.07
N PRO A 33 -3.03 9.10 -4.09
CA PRO A 33 -1.73 8.44 -3.92
C PRO A 33 -0.78 9.18 -2.99
N THR A 34 -0.86 10.52 -2.92
CA THR A 34 -0.02 11.33 -2.04
C THR A 34 -0.24 11.02 -0.57
N THR A 35 -1.44 10.53 -0.21
CA THR A 35 -1.72 10.10 1.17
C THR A 35 -0.83 8.92 1.60
N CYS A 36 -0.53 8.02 0.67
CA CYS A 36 0.39 6.90 0.95
C CYS A 36 1.82 7.40 1.19
N ASN A 37 2.18 8.53 0.58
CA ASN A 37 3.49 9.16 0.68
C ASN A 37 3.64 10.11 1.88
N ASN A 38 2.64 10.24 2.75
CA ASN A 38 2.76 10.98 4.02
C ASN A 38 3.82 10.38 4.96
N CYS A 39 4.17 9.11 4.77
CA CYS A 39 5.26 8.47 5.49
C CYS A 39 6.46 8.35 4.55
N HIS A 40 7.60 8.98 4.89
CA HIS A 40 8.80 8.98 4.05
C HIS A 40 9.35 7.58 3.73
N VAL A 41 9.02 6.58 4.53
CA VAL A 41 9.33 5.17 4.22
C VAL A 41 8.68 4.70 2.92
N MET A 42 7.65 5.39 2.45
CA MET A 42 6.95 5.10 1.20
C MET A 42 7.49 5.91 0.00
N ASP A 43 8.46 6.81 0.20
CA ASP A 43 9.00 7.65 -0.87
C ASP A 43 9.49 6.81 -2.06
N ALA A 44 10.31 5.79 -1.80
CA ALA A 44 10.84 4.91 -2.84
C ALA A 44 9.74 4.13 -3.57
N VAL A 45 8.68 3.74 -2.84
CA VAL A 45 7.52 3.02 -3.39
C VAL A 45 6.70 3.95 -4.28
N TYR A 46 6.46 5.18 -3.79
CA TYR A 46 5.72 6.20 -4.51
C TYR A 46 6.46 6.61 -5.81
N GLU A 47 7.75 6.91 -5.71
CA GLU A 47 8.58 7.28 -6.86
C GLU A 47 8.64 6.16 -7.90
N SER A 48 8.79 4.91 -7.46
CA SER A 48 8.81 3.77 -8.37
C SER A 48 7.50 3.60 -9.13
N TRP A 49 6.35 3.79 -8.46
CA TRP A 49 5.04 3.82 -9.11
C TRP A 49 4.88 5.03 -10.03
N TYR A 50 5.32 6.21 -9.59
CA TYR A 50 5.18 7.45 -10.35
C TYR A 50 5.87 7.41 -11.71
N HIS A 51 6.94 6.62 -11.82
CA HIS A 51 7.68 6.38 -13.07
C HIS A 51 7.31 5.07 -13.78
N ALA A 52 6.33 4.33 -13.28
CA ALA A 52 5.89 3.08 -13.89
C ALA A 52 4.79 3.29 -14.94
N GLY A 53 4.62 2.32 -15.83
CA GLY A 53 3.65 2.41 -16.93
C GLY A 53 2.19 2.51 -16.51
N HIS A 54 1.84 2.09 -15.29
CA HIS A 54 0.46 2.15 -14.77
C HIS A 54 0.09 3.48 -14.11
N LYS A 55 1.02 4.39 -13.92
CA LYS A 55 0.78 5.67 -13.22
C LYS A 55 -0.37 6.49 -13.82
N GLU A 56 -0.52 6.48 -15.14
CA GLU A 56 -1.58 7.25 -15.83
C GLU A 56 -2.97 6.57 -15.75
N TRP A 57 -3.04 5.29 -15.35
CA TRP A 57 -4.25 4.48 -15.44
C TRP A 57 -4.74 3.94 -14.10
N ALA A 58 -3.83 3.82 -13.13
CA ALA A 58 -4.14 3.20 -11.85
C ALA A 58 -3.37 3.87 -10.71
N ILE A 59 -4.07 4.13 -9.63
CA ILE A 59 -3.51 4.62 -8.38
C ILE A 59 -3.28 3.47 -7.39
N CYS A 60 -2.59 3.75 -6.28
CA CYS A 60 -2.23 2.74 -5.29
C CYS A 60 -3.41 1.84 -4.87
N ASN A 61 -4.56 2.46 -4.57
CA ASN A 61 -5.75 1.74 -4.14
C ASN A 61 -6.41 0.89 -5.23
N ASP A 62 -6.19 1.17 -6.50
CA ASP A 62 -6.78 0.38 -7.60
C ASP A 62 -6.14 -1.01 -7.69
N CYS A 63 -4.89 -1.13 -7.23
CA CYS A 63 -4.18 -2.40 -7.16
C CYS A 63 -4.23 -3.01 -5.75
N HIS A 64 -4.09 -2.19 -4.69
CA HIS A 64 -3.85 -2.68 -3.34
C HIS A 64 -5.09 -2.81 -2.46
N THR A 65 -6.28 -2.40 -2.94
CA THR A 65 -7.52 -2.57 -2.19
C THR A 65 -8.61 -3.22 -3.03
N PRO A 66 -9.49 -4.03 -2.43
CA PRO A 66 -10.71 -4.49 -3.11
C PRO A 66 -11.59 -3.31 -3.54
N HIS A 67 -12.34 -3.47 -4.64
CA HIS A 67 -13.21 -2.40 -5.14
C HIS A 67 -14.59 -2.35 -4.47
N ALA A 68 -15.04 -3.45 -3.86
CA ALA A 68 -16.28 -3.46 -3.09
C ALA A 68 -16.11 -2.62 -1.81
N LEU A 69 -17.12 -1.81 -1.47
CA LEU A 69 -17.06 -0.80 -0.43
C LEU A 69 -16.61 -1.37 0.93
N LEU A 70 -17.28 -2.39 1.42
CA LEU A 70 -17.00 -2.97 2.73
C LEU A 70 -15.63 -3.65 2.79
N PRO A 71 -15.25 -4.55 1.89
CA PRO A 71 -13.91 -5.14 1.85
C PRO A 71 -12.80 -4.09 1.71
N LYS A 72 -13.01 -3.03 0.93
CA LYS A 72 -12.05 -1.93 0.77
C LYS A 72 -11.69 -1.30 2.11
N TYR A 73 -12.68 -0.90 2.89
CA TYR A 73 -12.43 -0.24 4.16
C TYR A 73 -11.92 -1.21 5.24
N LEU A 74 -12.29 -2.47 5.19
CA LEU A 74 -11.71 -3.50 6.06
C LEU A 74 -10.21 -3.68 5.78
N VAL A 75 -9.80 -3.77 4.51
CA VAL A 75 -8.40 -3.85 4.13
C VAL A 75 -7.65 -2.58 4.52
N LYS A 76 -8.23 -1.39 4.32
CA LYS A 76 -7.63 -0.12 4.75
C LYS A 76 -7.43 -0.06 6.27
N ALA A 77 -8.43 -0.46 7.05
CA ALA A 77 -8.34 -0.48 8.51
C ALA A 77 -7.26 -1.47 8.99
N GLN A 78 -7.23 -2.67 8.42
CA GLN A 78 -6.22 -3.68 8.74
C GLN A 78 -4.81 -3.21 8.36
N SER A 79 -4.64 -2.62 7.18
CA SER A 79 -3.37 -2.08 6.71
C SER A 79 -2.90 -0.92 7.58
N GLY A 80 -3.81 0.01 7.91
CA GLY A 80 -3.52 1.13 8.81
C GLY A 80 -3.06 0.64 10.18
N TYR A 81 -3.74 -0.34 10.77
CA TYR A 81 -3.31 -0.95 12.03
C TYR A 81 -1.91 -1.56 11.93
N HIS A 82 -1.63 -2.33 10.87
CA HIS A 82 -0.31 -2.93 10.67
C HIS A 82 0.79 -1.89 10.45
N HIS A 83 0.51 -0.83 9.69
CA HIS A 83 1.49 0.23 9.45
C HIS A 83 1.81 1.00 10.74
N VAL A 84 0.78 1.39 11.50
CA VAL A 84 0.99 2.09 12.79
C VAL A 84 1.75 1.20 13.77
N THR A 85 1.39 -0.06 13.90
CA THR A 85 2.09 -0.98 14.83
C THR A 85 3.53 -1.24 14.39
N ALA A 86 3.80 -1.39 13.10
CA ALA A 86 5.15 -1.54 12.58
C ALA A 86 6.00 -0.27 12.80
N PHE A 87 5.40 0.91 12.60
CA PHE A 87 6.09 2.18 12.80
C PHE A 87 6.42 2.44 14.29
N VAL A 88 5.49 2.10 15.20
CA VAL A 88 5.65 2.41 16.64
C VAL A 88 6.49 1.36 17.35
N PHE A 89 6.33 0.09 17.01
CA PHE A 89 6.86 -1.03 17.80
C PHE A 89 7.77 -1.98 17.02
N GLY A 90 7.81 -1.87 15.70
CA GLY A 90 8.52 -2.84 14.87
C GLY A 90 9.81 -2.29 14.26
N PRO A 91 10.77 -3.17 13.93
CA PRO A 91 11.84 -2.80 13.01
C PRO A 91 11.25 -2.56 11.61
N ILE A 92 11.68 -1.49 10.96
CA ILE A 92 11.35 -1.25 9.55
C ILE A 92 12.27 -2.17 8.73
N PRO A 93 11.73 -3.08 7.91
CA PRO A 93 12.55 -3.98 7.11
C PRO A 93 13.22 -3.24 5.95
N ASP A 94 14.40 -3.70 5.52
CA ASP A 94 15.12 -3.13 4.37
C ASP A 94 14.33 -3.22 3.06
N ALA A 95 13.39 -4.15 2.98
CA ALA A 95 12.47 -4.27 1.85
C ALA A 95 11.06 -4.60 2.34
N ILE A 96 10.08 -3.78 1.93
CA ILE A 96 8.66 -4.05 2.18
C ILE A 96 8.20 -5.13 1.20
N ARG A 97 7.63 -6.22 1.75
CA ARG A 97 7.06 -7.31 0.97
C ARG A 97 5.57 -7.46 1.24
N ALA A 98 4.81 -7.61 0.17
CA ALA A 98 3.38 -7.87 0.28
C ALA A 98 3.12 -9.24 0.95
N LYS A 99 2.24 -9.25 1.94
CA LYS A 99 1.71 -10.49 2.53
C LYS A 99 0.80 -11.22 1.55
N GLN A 100 0.56 -12.52 1.77
CA GLN A 100 -0.25 -13.34 0.88
C GLN A 100 -1.61 -12.70 0.55
N ALA A 101 -2.38 -12.29 1.55
CA ALA A 101 -3.69 -11.65 1.34
C ALA A 101 -3.61 -10.37 0.47
N SER A 102 -2.52 -9.60 0.58
CA SER A 102 -2.31 -8.43 -0.28
C SER A 102 -1.97 -8.82 -1.73
N ARG A 103 -1.21 -9.90 -1.90
CA ARG A 103 -0.89 -10.46 -3.23
C ARG A 103 -2.15 -10.94 -3.94
N ASP A 104 -3.05 -11.59 -3.21
CA ASP A 104 -4.33 -12.07 -3.75
C ASP A 104 -5.20 -10.90 -4.23
N VAL A 105 -5.32 -9.84 -3.43
CA VAL A 105 -6.04 -8.61 -3.82
C VAL A 105 -5.42 -7.97 -5.07
N VAL A 106 -4.10 -7.88 -5.16
CA VAL A 106 -3.41 -7.33 -6.35
C VAL A 106 -3.72 -8.19 -7.57
N GLN A 107 -3.67 -9.52 -7.45
CA GLN A 107 -3.99 -10.44 -8.53
C GLN A 107 -5.42 -10.27 -9.03
N GLU A 108 -6.40 -10.20 -8.12
CA GLU A 108 -7.81 -9.98 -8.48
C GLU A 108 -7.98 -8.66 -9.24
N ASN A 109 -7.28 -7.61 -8.85
CA ASN A 109 -7.34 -6.31 -9.51
C ASN A 109 -6.63 -6.32 -10.88
N CYS A 110 -5.55 -7.07 -11.06
CA CYS A 110 -4.95 -7.29 -12.38
C CYS A 110 -5.96 -7.93 -13.34
N VAL A 111 -6.58 -9.03 -12.90
CA VAL A 111 -7.59 -9.75 -13.69
C VAL A 111 -8.79 -8.85 -13.99
N ARG A 112 -9.28 -8.10 -13.01
CA ARG A 112 -10.42 -7.19 -13.17
C ARG A 112 -10.21 -6.16 -14.29
N CYS A 113 -9.03 -5.56 -14.37
CA CYS A 113 -8.73 -4.57 -15.41
C CYS A 113 -8.38 -5.21 -16.76
N HIS A 114 -7.74 -6.37 -16.74
CA HIS A 114 -7.20 -7.03 -17.92
C HIS A 114 -8.02 -8.23 -18.40
N GLN A 115 -9.26 -8.40 -17.91
CA GLN A 115 -10.09 -9.56 -18.20
C GLN A 115 -10.21 -9.87 -19.69
N ASP A 116 -10.40 -8.85 -20.52
CA ASP A 116 -10.57 -9.04 -21.97
C ASP A 116 -9.30 -9.54 -22.65
N THR A 117 -8.15 -9.13 -22.15
CA THR A 117 -6.83 -9.58 -22.63
C THR A 117 -6.54 -11.02 -22.19
N LEU A 118 -7.10 -11.43 -21.04
CA LEU A 118 -6.82 -12.72 -20.43
C LEU A 118 -7.72 -13.86 -20.95
N LEU A 119 -8.72 -13.59 -21.80
CA LEU A 119 -9.68 -14.58 -22.31
C LEU A 119 -9.03 -15.82 -22.94
N ASN A 120 -7.82 -15.68 -23.48
CA ASN A 120 -7.10 -16.75 -24.16
C ASN A 120 -5.77 -17.10 -23.49
N ILE A 121 -5.54 -16.63 -22.25
CA ILE A 121 -4.30 -16.87 -21.51
C ILE A 121 -4.58 -17.85 -20.38
N ASP A 122 -3.95 -19.01 -20.44
CA ASP A 122 -3.96 -19.97 -19.34
C ASP A 122 -2.91 -19.52 -18.28
N TYR A 123 -3.42 -18.95 -17.17
CA TYR A 123 -2.62 -18.60 -16.02
C TYR A 123 -2.84 -19.58 -14.86
N ALA A 124 -3.00 -20.87 -15.20
CA ALA A 124 -3.19 -21.96 -14.25
C ALA A 124 -2.08 -21.98 -13.18
N PRO A 125 -2.36 -22.56 -12.01
CA PRO A 125 -1.36 -22.80 -10.98
C PRO A 125 -0.14 -23.55 -11.54
N MET A 126 1.03 -23.32 -10.94
CA MET A 126 2.21 -24.11 -11.29
C MET A 126 2.02 -25.59 -10.96
N SER A 127 2.82 -26.45 -11.57
CA SER A 127 2.73 -27.92 -11.40
C SER A 127 2.89 -28.40 -9.95
N ASP A 128 3.46 -27.56 -9.08
CA ASP A 128 3.61 -27.81 -7.65
C ASP A 128 2.39 -27.33 -6.82
N GLY A 129 1.32 -26.85 -7.49
CA GLY A 129 0.13 -26.33 -6.84
C GLY A 129 0.24 -24.89 -6.32
N THR A 130 1.38 -24.23 -6.50
CA THR A 130 1.51 -22.81 -6.13
C THR A 130 0.79 -21.92 -7.15
N GLN A 131 0.11 -20.88 -6.66
CA GLN A 131 -0.55 -19.95 -7.54
C GLN A 131 0.46 -19.04 -8.22
N ARG A 132 0.36 -18.93 -9.55
CA ARG A 132 1.13 -17.99 -10.34
C ARG A 132 0.41 -16.64 -10.36
N TYR A 133 1.14 -15.59 -9.98
CA TYR A 133 0.63 -14.22 -10.03
C TYR A 133 1.14 -13.50 -11.29
N CYS A 134 0.34 -12.58 -11.82
CA CYS A 134 0.74 -11.78 -12.99
C CYS A 134 2.06 -11.04 -12.75
N PHE A 135 2.24 -10.50 -11.56
CA PHE A 135 3.46 -9.78 -11.17
C PHE A 135 4.69 -10.69 -10.90
N ASP A 136 4.55 -12.01 -10.90
CA ASP A 136 5.72 -12.90 -10.85
C ASP A 136 6.53 -12.83 -12.14
N CYS A 137 5.84 -12.56 -13.27
CA CYS A 137 6.46 -12.32 -14.58
C CYS A 137 6.53 -10.82 -14.91
N HIS A 138 5.46 -10.06 -14.64
CA HIS A 138 5.34 -8.63 -14.95
C HIS A 138 5.81 -7.74 -13.78
N ARG A 139 7.05 -7.93 -13.33
CA ARG A 139 7.58 -7.34 -12.09
C ARG A 139 7.70 -5.82 -12.11
N SER A 140 8.03 -5.25 -13.27
CA SER A 140 8.26 -3.80 -13.44
C SER A 140 6.99 -2.99 -13.72
N THR A 141 5.87 -3.66 -13.96
CA THR A 141 4.64 -3.03 -14.45
C THR A 141 4.09 -1.94 -13.53
N ALA A 142 4.04 -2.23 -12.22
CA ALA A 142 3.43 -1.33 -11.25
C ALA A 142 4.43 -0.43 -10.51
N HIS A 143 5.64 -0.93 -10.26
CA HIS A 143 6.66 -0.22 -9.49
C HIS A 143 7.99 -0.05 -10.25
N GLY A 144 7.99 -0.20 -11.58
CA GLY A 144 9.17 -0.01 -12.40
C GLY A 144 10.26 -1.08 -12.19
N GLU A 145 11.34 -0.96 -12.94
CA GLU A 145 12.43 -1.96 -12.97
C GLU A 145 13.24 -2.02 -11.67
N ARG A 146 13.31 -0.91 -10.93
CA ARG A 146 14.13 -0.81 -9.70
C ARG A 146 13.55 -1.56 -8.51
N GLY A 147 12.30 -2.02 -8.61
CA GLY A 147 11.60 -2.65 -7.50
C GLY A 147 11.39 -1.70 -6.32
N ILE A 148 10.97 -2.25 -5.19
CA ILE A 148 10.75 -1.49 -3.96
C ILE A 148 11.94 -1.74 -3.03
N SER A 149 12.85 -0.78 -2.93
CA SER A 149 13.94 -0.78 -1.95
C SER A 149 13.75 0.38 -0.99
N LEU A 150 13.83 0.11 0.30
CA LEU A 150 13.81 1.14 1.35
C LEU A 150 15.19 1.75 1.62
N LEU A 151 16.23 1.27 0.95
CA LEU A 151 17.51 1.94 1.01
C LEU A 151 17.32 3.38 0.53
N PRO A 152 17.95 4.38 1.21
CA PRO A 152 17.88 5.76 0.79
C PRO A 152 18.13 5.83 -0.71
N TYR A 153 17.27 6.56 -1.42
CA TYR A 153 17.42 6.78 -2.85
C TYR A 153 18.80 7.41 -3.08
N GLN A 154 19.77 6.59 -3.31
CA GLN A 154 21.04 7.05 -3.85
C GLN A 154 20.70 7.39 -5.29
N HIS A 155 20.62 8.68 -5.60
CA HIS A 155 20.79 9.15 -6.96
C HIS A 155 22.10 8.55 -7.44
N SER A 156 21.99 7.35 -7.99
CA SER A 156 23.15 6.77 -8.65
C SER A 156 23.31 7.52 -9.96
N GLU A 157 24.19 8.51 -9.93
CA GLU A 157 24.80 9.06 -11.14
C GLU A 157 25.49 7.95 -11.99
N GLU A 158 25.38 6.70 -11.51
CA GLU A 158 26.05 5.52 -12.03
C GLU A 158 25.32 4.80 -13.18
N TYR A 159 24.13 5.28 -13.59
CA TYR A 159 23.38 4.71 -14.72
C TYR A 159 23.49 5.49 -16.04
N THR A 160 24.50 6.36 -16.16
CA THR A 160 24.86 7.00 -17.44
C THR A 160 26.15 6.44 -18.04
N GLN A 161 26.31 5.12 -18.08
CA GLN A 161 27.31 4.49 -18.92
C GLN A 161 26.65 3.42 -19.80
#